data_fbb78f25d33c06c78b4680e6c5701392
#
_entry.id   fbb78f25d33c06c78b4680e6c5701392
#
_cell.length_a   1.000
_cell.length_b   1.000
_cell.length_c   1.000
_cell.angle_alpha   90.00
_cell.angle_beta   90.00
_cell.angle_gamma   90.00
#
_symmetry.space_group_name_H-M   'P 1'
#
loop_
_entity.id
_entity.type
_entity.pdbx_description
1 polymer ?
#
loop_
_entity_poly.entity_id
_entity_poly.type
_entity_poly.pdbx_seq_one_letter_code
_entity_poly.pdbx_strand_id
1 'polypeptide(L)'
;MEIAPDVVHWHGAATDSWFAHIAITTNPQDNAAVWLSPVSDAEYLEATTEVECRYAEANKVLTSREQAIVAVASYTGKGDLEHLKATFVRALEAGMTINEVNEVLIHAYAYCGFPRSLRAIQTFMRVVDERKANGINDKVGREASVITDSGNRYERGRDVLAEISGVSADAPKAGYALFAPVIERFLKEHLFADLFERDLLTYRERELATVSILAGVGGVEPMFKSHAAICLHLGIMPEQLSALLNIVETNLGKNYSEPLRIVLNQLIEKK
;
A
#
# COMPACT_ATOMS: atom_id res chain seq x y z
N MET A 1 13.75 -6.37 -14.87
CA MET A 1 14.83 -6.38 -13.86
C MET A 1 16.13 -6.18 -14.61
N GLU A 2 16.91 -5.21 -14.23
CA GLU A 2 18.24 -4.98 -14.80
C GLU A 2 19.27 -5.52 -13.81
N ILE A 3 20.18 -6.35 -14.27
CA ILE A 3 21.23 -6.96 -13.45
C ILE A 3 22.55 -6.38 -13.93
N ALA A 4 23.32 -5.81 -13.01
CA ALA A 4 24.61 -5.22 -13.32
C ALA A 4 25.61 -6.31 -13.80
N PRO A 5 26.64 -5.92 -14.59
CA PRO A 5 27.72 -6.85 -14.96
C PRO A 5 28.37 -7.48 -13.72
N ASP A 6 28.86 -8.70 -13.87
CA ASP A 6 29.61 -9.46 -12.85
C ASP A 6 28.82 -9.79 -11.57
N VAL A 7 27.48 -9.70 -11.59
CA VAL A 7 26.63 -10.10 -10.48
C VAL A 7 26.24 -11.57 -10.62
N VAL A 8 26.66 -12.39 -9.65
CA VAL A 8 26.17 -13.76 -9.51
C VAL A 8 24.74 -13.72 -9.00
N HIS A 9 23.84 -14.33 -9.72
CA HIS A 9 22.41 -14.39 -9.38
C HIS A 9 21.81 -15.68 -9.91
N TRP A 10 20.62 -16.00 -9.44
CA TRP A 10 19.86 -17.14 -9.94
C TRP A 10 18.40 -16.75 -10.23
N HIS A 11 17.74 -17.56 -11.02
CA HIS A 11 16.33 -17.46 -11.35
C HIS A 11 15.63 -18.77 -10.99
N GLY A 12 14.46 -18.66 -10.41
CA GLY A 12 13.65 -19.83 -10.06
C GLY A 12 12.18 -19.50 -9.90
N ALA A 13 11.33 -20.51 -10.00
CA ALA A 13 9.92 -20.43 -9.67
C ALA A 13 9.73 -20.50 -8.14
N ALA A 14 8.57 -20.09 -7.65
CA ALA A 14 8.11 -20.50 -6.33
C ALA A 14 7.83 -22.02 -6.32
N THR A 15 7.76 -22.61 -5.12
CA THR A 15 7.63 -24.07 -4.94
C THR A 15 6.43 -24.70 -5.63
N ASP A 16 5.40 -23.91 -5.91
CA ASP A 16 4.10 -24.29 -6.45
C ASP A 16 3.77 -23.69 -7.83
N SER A 17 4.75 -23.05 -8.47
CA SER A 17 4.52 -22.34 -9.73
C SER A 17 5.57 -22.63 -10.81
N TRP A 18 5.21 -22.34 -12.06
CA TRP A 18 6.13 -22.36 -13.19
C TRP A 18 6.73 -20.99 -13.41
N PHE A 19 7.97 -20.97 -13.89
CA PHE A 19 8.70 -19.75 -14.21
C PHE A 19 9.30 -19.84 -15.61
N ALA A 20 9.12 -18.77 -16.39
CA ALA A 20 9.79 -18.59 -17.66
C ALA A 20 10.34 -17.17 -17.76
N HIS A 21 11.57 -17.02 -18.24
CA HIS A 21 12.15 -15.70 -18.46
C HIS A 21 12.92 -15.65 -19.79
N ILE A 22 13.08 -14.44 -20.31
CA ILE A 22 13.94 -14.16 -21.45
C ILE A 22 15.05 -13.23 -20.96
N ALA A 23 16.30 -13.67 -21.06
CA ALA A 23 17.46 -12.83 -20.80
C ALA A 23 17.84 -12.06 -22.07
N ILE A 24 17.90 -10.75 -21.99
CA ILE A 24 18.36 -9.88 -23.07
C ILE A 24 19.69 -9.28 -22.65
N THR A 25 20.72 -9.52 -23.45
CA THR A 25 22.06 -8.98 -23.22
C THR A 25 22.37 -7.90 -24.25
N THR A 26 22.99 -6.82 -23.82
CA THR A 26 23.20 -5.62 -24.65
C THR A 26 24.54 -5.60 -25.38
N ASN A 27 25.46 -6.55 -25.10
CA ASN A 27 26.76 -6.59 -25.73
C ASN A 27 27.02 -7.97 -26.41
N PRO A 28 26.85 -8.09 -27.72
CA PRO A 28 26.92 -9.38 -28.41
C PRO A 28 28.35 -9.92 -28.63
N GLN A 29 29.41 -9.17 -28.36
CA GLN A 29 30.78 -9.60 -28.69
C GLN A 29 31.54 -10.28 -27.54
N ASP A 30 31.17 -10.00 -26.26
CA ASP A 30 31.86 -10.54 -25.08
C ASP A 30 30.90 -11.10 -24.01
N ASN A 31 29.65 -11.36 -24.38
CA ASN A 31 28.61 -11.71 -23.43
C ASN A 31 28.48 -13.23 -23.28
N ALA A 32 29.41 -13.83 -22.59
CA ALA A 32 29.24 -15.19 -22.12
C ALA A 32 28.57 -15.14 -20.73
N ALA A 33 27.28 -15.47 -20.65
CA ALA A 33 26.71 -15.89 -19.39
C ALA A 33 27.48 -17.13 -18.93
N VAL A 34 28.22 -17.01 -17.86
CA VAL A 34 28.90 -18.17 -17.25
C VAL A 34 27.88 -18.85 -16.36
N TRP A 35 27.36 -19.97 -16.79
CA TRP A 35 26.51 -20.81 -15.98
C TRP A 35 27.35 -21.51 -14.93
N LEU A 36 27.09 -21.17 -13.68
CA LEU A 36 27.68 -21.82 -12.52
C LEU A 36 26.94 -23.12 -12.20
N SER A 37 27.20 -23.70 -11.05
CA SER A 37 26.43 -24.86 -10.58
C SER A 37 24.93 -24.54 -10.44
N PRO A 38 24.04 -25.53 -10.63
CA PRO A 38 22.64 -25.36 -10.22
C PRO A 38 22.53 -24.91 -8.77
N VAL A 39 21.55 -24.06 -8.48
CA VAL A 39 21.22 -23.70 -7.10
C VAL A 39 20.84 -24.98 -6.37
N SER A 40 21.46 -25.24 -5.23
CA SER A 40 21.13 -26.40 -4.42
C SER A 40 19.77 -26.25 -3.77
N ASP A 41 19.12 -27.36 -3.43
CA ASP A 41 17.85 -27.35 -2.69
C ASP A 41 17.95 -26.58 -1.38
N ALA A 42 19.14 -26.61 -0.72
CA ALA A 42 19.37 -25.88 0.51
C ALA A 42 19.40 -24.35 0.29
N GLU A 43 20.11 -23.87 -0.73
CA GLU A 43 20.17 -22.44 -1.09
C GLU A 43 18.80 -21.93 -1.57
N TYR A 44 18.10 -22.77 -2.34
CA TYR A 44 16.75 -22.46 -2.79
C TYR A 44 15.78 -22.37 -1.60
N LEU A 45 15.84 -23.32 -0.67
CA LEU A 45 15.01 -23.36 0.52
C LEU A 45 15.29 -22.17 1.44
N GLU A 46 16.57 -21.82 1.64
CA GLU A 46 16.96 -20.65 2.44
C GLU A 46 16.38 -19.35 1.86
N ALA A 47 16.54 -19.13 0.55
CA ALA A 47 16.05 -17.94 -0.13
C ALA A 47 14.51 -17.84 -0.15
N THR A 48 13.80 -18.97 -0.28
CA THR A 48 12.33 -19.00 -0.27
C THR A 48 11.76 -18.95 1.14
N THR A 49 12.43 -19.55 2.12
CA THR A 49 12.02 -19.57 3.53
C THR A 49 12.04 -18.16 4.14
N GLU A 50 13.00 -17.31 3.78
CA GLU A 50 13.00 -15.91 4.24
C GLU A 50 11.76 -15.15 3.77
N VAL A 51 11.33 -15.35 2.53
CA VAL A 51 10.12 -14.74 1.98
C VAL A 51 8.87 -15.32 2.63
N GLU A 52 8.79 -16.64 2.79
CA GLU A 52 7.67 -17.33 3.43
C GLU A 52 7.57 -16.99 4.92
N CYS A 53 8.69 -16.84 5.65
CA CYS A 53 8.70 -16.40 7.03
C CYS A 53 8.16 -14.97 7.19
N ARG A 54 8.51 -14.05 6.31
CA ARG A 54 8.01 -12.67 6.35
C ARG A 54 6.51 -12.58 6.11
N TYR A 55 5.99 -13.38 5.17
CA TYR A 55 4.54 -13.51 4.96
C TYR A 55 3.85 -14.21 6.14
N ALA A 56 4.45 -15.25 6.70
CA ALA A 56 3.91 -15.96 7.85
C ALA A 56 3.86 -15.09 9.11
N GLU A 57 4.84 -14.21 9.31
CA GLU A 57 4.82 -13.22 10.39
C GLU A 57 3.77 -12.14 10.17
N ALA A 58 3.65 -11.62 8.94
CA ALA A 58 2.61 -10.67 8.58
C ALA A 58 1.20 -11.29 8.77
N ASN A 59 1.02 -12.56 8.42
CA ASN A 59 -0.23 -13.30 8.60
C ASN A 59 -0.65 -13.49 10.08
N LYS A 60 0.28 -13.42 11.01
CA LYS A 60 -0.02 -13.50 12.46
C LYS A 60 -0.46 -12.16 13.04
N VAL A 61 -0.14 -11.05 12.40
CA VAL A 61 -0.20 -9.70 12.96
C VAL A 61 -1.22 -8.83 12.24
N LEU A 62 -1.40 -9.02 10.91
CA LEU A 62 -2.40 -8.35 10.09
C LEU A 62 -3.43 -9.38 9.59
N THR A 63 -4.70 -9.02 9.63
CA THR A 63 -5.76 -9.84 9.03
C THR A 63 -5.61 -9.91 7.51
N SER A 64 -6.17 -10.94 6.87
CA SER A 64 -6.16 -11.07 5.40
C SER A 64 -6.73 -9.83 4.70
N ARG A 65 -7.74 -9.19 5.29
CA ARG A 65 -8.32 -7.93 4.81
C ARG A 65 -7.32 -6.77 4.89
N GLU A 66 -6.64 -6.58 6.01
CA GLU A 66 -5.63 -5.54 6.18
C GLU A 66 -4.46 -5.74 5.22
N GLN A 67 -4.02 -6.97 5.02
CA GLN A 67 -2.98 -7.30 4.04
C GLN A 67 -3.41 -6.98 2.61
N ALA A 68 -4.66 -7.27 2.25
CA ALA A 68 -5.22 -6.93 0.95
C ALA A 68 -5.26 -5.40 0.75
N ILE A 69 -5.68 -4.64 1.76
CA ILE A 69 -5.65 -3.16 1.74
C ILE A 69 -4.22 -2.67 1.50
N VAL A 70 -3.24 -3.18 2.23
CA VAL A 70 -1.81 -2.82 2.10
C VAL A 70 -1.31 -3.09 0.69
N ALA A 71 -1.59 -4.26 0.14
CA ALA A 71 -1.12 -4.65 -1.20
C ALA A 71 -1.77 -3.80 -2.30
N VAL A 72 -3.10 -3.62 -2.27
CA VAL A 72 -3.82 -2.77 -3.24
C VAL A 72 -3.33 -1.33 -3.17
N ALA A 73 -3.20 -0.79 -1.97
CA ALA A 73 -2.78 0.59 -1.73
C ALA A 73 -1.34 0.85 -2.20
N SER A 74 -0.40 -0.04 -1.87
CA SER A 74 1.01 0.11 -2.23
C SER A 74 1.25 0.05 -3.74
N TYR A 75 0.65 -0.92 -4.45
CA TYR A 75 0.74 -0.98 -5.91
C TYR A 75 0.02 0.19 -6.60
N THR A 76 -1.09 0.67 -6.03
CA THR A 76 -1.77 1.87 -6.54
C THR A 76 -0.87 3.10 -6.40
N GLY A 77 -0.23 3.28 -5.25
CA GLY A 77 0.73 4.35 -4.99
C GLY A 77 1.92 4.32 -5.95
N LYS A 78 2.45 3.13 -6.26
CA LYS A 78 3.50 2.95 -7.27
C LYS A 78 3.00 3.16 -8.71
N GLY A 79 1.73 2.86 -8.97
CA GLY A 79 1.16 2.84 -10.33
C GLY A 79 1.48 1.56 -11.10
N ASP A 80 1.72 0.46 -10.42
CA ASP A 80 2.08 -0.84 -10.97
C ASP A 80 0.79 -1.62 -11.33
N LEU A 81 0.27 -1.37 -12.51
CA LEU A 81 -1.00 -1.93 -12.96
C LEU A 81 -0.95 -3.42 -13.26
N GLU A 82 0.21 -3.96 -13.57
CA GLU A 82 0.37 -5.38 -13.88
C GLU A 82 0.17 -6.22 -12.62
N HIS A 83 0.90 -5.90 -11.55
CA HIS A 83 0.75 -6.59 -10.27
C HIS A 83 -0.59 -6.30 -9.59
N LEU A 84 -1.21 -5.13 -9.86
CA LEU A 84 -2.54 -4.80 -9.34
C LEU A 84 -3.61 -5.79 -9.79
N LYS A 85 -3.56 -6.34 -11.01
CA LYS A 85 -4.56 -7.31 -11.49
C LYS A 85 -4.65 -8.53 -10.57
N ALA A 86 -3.54 -9.19 -10.32
CA ALA A 86 -3.49 -10.35 -9.43
C ALA A 86 -3.82 -9.95 -7.97
N THR A 87 -3.44 -8.74 -7.56
CA THR A 87 -3.72 -8.23 -6.22
C THR A 87 -5.22 -7.99 -6.00
N PHE A 88 -5.95 -7.50 -6.99
CA PHE A 88 -7.40 -7.35 -6.91
C PHE A 88 -8.11 -8.70 -6.79
N VAL A 89 -7.66 -9.71 -7.54
CA VAL A 89 -8.19 -11.07 -7.41
C VAL A 89 -8.01 -11.57 -5.97
N ARG A 90 -6.79 -11.47 -5.43
CA ARG A 90 -6.52 -11.87 -4.03
C ARG A 90 -7.33 -11.08 -3.00
N ALA A 91 -7.57 -9.78 -3.23
CA ALA A 91 -8.38 -8.96 -2.33
C ALA A 91 -9.83 -9.41 -2.29
N LEU A 92 -10.43 -9.73 -3.45
CA LEU A 92 -11.77 -10.28 -3.54
C LEU A 92 -11.86 -11.68 -2.90
N GLU A 93 -10.87 -12.52 -3.10
CA GLU A 93 -10.77 -13.86 -2.48
C GLU A 93 -10.54 -13.80 -0.97
N ALA A 94 -9.87 -12.75 -0.48
CA ALA A 94 -9.76 -12.46 0.95
C ALA A 94 -11.07 -11.92 1.57
N GLY A 95 -12.15 -11.82 0.77
CA GLY A 95 -13.49 -11.45 1.21
C GLY A 95 -13.78 -9.95 1.15
N MET A 96 -12.91 -9.13 0.57
CA MET A 96 -13.26 -7.73 0.29
C MET A 96 -14.35 -7.66 -0.77
N THR A 97 -15.26 -6.72 -0.62
CA THR A 97 -16.28 -6.43 -1.62
C THR A 97 -15.76 -5.46 -2.68
N ILE A 98 -16.44 -5.41 -3.83
CA ILE A 98 -16.10 -4.48 -4.91
C ILE A 98 -16.08 -3.03 -4.40
N ASN A 99 -17.08 -2.64 -3.59
CA ASN A 99 -17.17 -1.28 -3.06
C ASN A 99 -16.04 -0.97 -2.06
N GLU A 100 -15.60 -1.93 -1.26
CA GLU A 100 -14.49 -1.75 -0.33
C GLU A 100 -13.13 -1.61 -1.06
N VAL A 101 -12.90 -2.39 -2.13
CA VAL A 101 -11.70 -2.22 -2.97
C VAL A 101 -11.75 -0.85 -3.67
N ASN A 102 -12.90 -0.46 -4.23
CA ASN A 102 -13.07 0.87 -4.81
C ASN A 102 -12.80 1.99 -3.80
N GLU A 103 -13.20 1.80 -2.53
CA GLU A 103 -12.97 2.80 -1.50
C GLU A 103 -11.47 3.01 -1.22
N VAL A 104 -10.65 1.95 -1.25
CA VAL A 104 -9.19 2.07 -1.17
C VAL A 104 -8.64 2.87 -2.36
N LEU A 105 -9.15 2.62 -3.57
CA LEU A 105 -8.72 3.32 -4.79
C LEU A 105 -9.17 4.78 -4.81
N ILE A 106 -10.38 5.06 -4.33
CA ILE A 106 -10.90 6.41 -4.14
C ILE A 106 -10.05 7.15 -3.12
N HIS A 107 -9.76 6.53 -1.97
CA HIS A 107 -8.90 7.12 -0.96
C HIS A 107 -7.49 7.46 -1.51
N ALA A 108 -6.97 6.62 -2.38
CA ALA A 108 -5.62 6.77 -2.93
C ALA A 108 -5.45 8.06 -3.76
N TYR A 109 -6.49 8.60 -4.38
CA TYR A 109 -6.31 9.79 -5.24
C TYR A 109 -5.78 11.01 -4.46
N ALA A 110 -6.12 11.12 -3.17
CA ALA A 110 -5.67 12.22 -2.34
C ALA A 110 -4.15 12.21 -2.09
N TYR A 111 -3.50 11.07 -2.23
CA TYR A 111 -2.08 10.88 -1.96
C TYR A 111 -1.24 10.65 -3.20
N CYS A 112 -1.76 9.98 -4.21
CA CYS A 112 -1.03 9.68 -5.45
C CYS A 112 -1.65 10.31 -6.71
N GLY A 113 -2.66 11.16 -6.55
CA GLY A 113 -3.32 11.91 -7.61
C GLY A 113 -4.34 11.09 -8.40
N PHE A 114 -5.26 11.80 -9.06
CA PHE A 114 -6.27 11.21 -9.93
C PHE A 114 -5.70 10.24 -10.98
N PRO A 115 -4.58 10.53 -11.67
CA PRO A 115 -4.11 9.64 -12.73
C PRO A 115 -3.85 8.21 -12.26
N ARG A 116 -3.18 8.02 -11.12
CA ARG A 116 -2.90 6.68 -10.58
C ARG A 116 -4.16 6.00 -10.06
N SER A 117 -5.00 6.72 -9.31
CA SER A 117 -6.27 6.20 -8.81
C SER A 117 -7.21 5.77 -9.94
N LEU A 118 -7.45 6.62 -10.94
CA LEU A 118 -8.32 6.31 -12.08
C LEU A 118 -7.78 5.13 -12.90
N ARG A 119 -6.47 5.02 -13.11
CA ARG A 119 -5.88 3.88 -13.80
C ARG A 119 -6.06 2.58 -13.03
N ALA A 120 -5.92 2.62 -11.70
CA ALA A 120 -6.19 1.47 -10.84
C ALA A 120 -7.67 1.08 -10.89
N ILE A 121 -8.61 2.03 -10.80
CA ILE A 121 -10.05 1.79 -10.93
C ILE A 121 -10.38 1.14 -12.30
N GLN A 122 -9.85 1.67 -13.40
CA GLN A 122 -10.05 1.09 -14.73
C GLN A 122 -9.49 -0.34 -14.84
N THR A 123 -8.40 -0.63 -14.13
CA THR A 123 -7.83 -1.98 -14.07
C THR A 123 -8.71 -2.91 -13.25
N PHE A 124 -9.23 -2.42 -12.12
CA PHE A 124 -10.14 -3.17 -11.27
C PHE A 124 -11.47 -3.51 -11.98
N MET A 125 -12.05 -2.54 -12.69
CA MET A 125 -13.25 -2.77 -13.52
C MET A 125 -13.04 -3.97 -14.46
N ARG A 126 -11.91 -4.03 -15.17
CA ARG A 126 -11.61 -5.15 -16.08
C ARG A 126 -11.48 -6.47 -15.34
N VAL A 127 -10.85 -6.48 -14.17
CA VAL A 127 -10.75 -7.70 -13.35
C VAL A 127 -12.13 -8.20 -12.94
N VAL A 128 -13.01 -7.32 -12.48
CA VAL A 128 -14.41 -7.69 -12.13
C VAL A 128 -15.18 -8.22 -13.32
N ASP A 129 -15.05 -7.58 -14.49
CA ASP A 129 -15.70 -8.04 -15.73
C ASP A 129 -15.18 -9.40 -16.19
N GLU A 130 -13.86 -9.61 -16.16
CA GLU A 130 -13.22 -10.89 -16.50
C GLU A 130 -13.67 -12.02 -15.54
N ARG A 131 -13.73 -11.76 -14.24
CA ARG A 131 -14.20 -12.72 -13.24
C ARG A 131 -15.67 -13.07 -13.46
N LYS A 132 -16.50 -12.07 -13.72
CA LYS A 132 -17.93 -12.26 -14.06
C LYS A 132 -18.12 -13.08 -15.33
N ALA A 133 -17.33 -12.81 -16.38
CA ALA A 133 -17.36 -13.61 -17.62
C ALA A 133 -16.97 -15.08 -17.40
N ASN A 134 -16.12 -15.35 -16.40
CA ASN A 134 -15.74 -16.69 -15.97
C ASN A 134 -16.74 -17.31 -14.96
N GLY A 135 -17.91 -16.71 -14.74
CA GLY A 135 -18.95 -17.22 -13.86
C GLY A 135 -18.73 -16.93 -12.36
N ILE A 136 -17.74 -16.11 -12.01
CA ILE A 136 -17.47 -15.71 -10.63
C ILE A 136 -18.27 -14.43 -10.33
N ASN A 137 -19.14 -14.50 -9.32
CA ASN A 137 -19.96 -13.36 -8.89
C ASN A 137 -19.41 -12.81 -7.57
N ASP A 138 -18.56 -11.81 -7.67
CA ASP A 138 -18.00 -11.11 -6.51
C ASP A 138 -19.08 -10.27 -5.82
N LYS A 139 -18.99 -10.16 -4.49
CA LYS A 139 -19.94 -9.35 -3.70
C LYS A 139 -19.71 -7.87 -4.00
N VAL A 140 -20.77 -7.15 -4.39
CA VAL A 140 -20.69 -5.71 -4.60
C VAL A 140 -20.43 -4.98 -3.28
N GLY A 141 -21.05 -5.40 -2.20
CA GLY A 141 -20.98 -4.75 -0.89
C GLY A 141 -21.98 -3.59 -0.77
N ARG A 142 -22.01 -2.98 0.42
CA ARG A 142 -22.84 -1.80 0.66
C ARG A 142 -22.19 -0.55 0.05
N GLU A 143 -22.98 0.46 -0.19
CA GLU A 143 -22.50 1.82 -0.45
C GLU A 143 -22.06 2.51 0.84
N ALA A 144 -21.24 3.55 0.71
CA ALA A 144 -20.98 4.43 1.83
C ALA A 144 -22.26 5.14 2.27
N SER A 145 -22.44 5.28 3.58
CA SER A 145 -23.58 6.04 4.10
C SER A 145 -23.50 7.49 3.64
N VAL A 146 -24.66 8.11 3.45
CA VAL A 146 -24.74 9.53 3.15
C VAL A 146 -24.28 10.33 4.37
N ILE A 147 -23.36 11.25 4.16
CA ILE A 147 -22.94 12.18 5.20
C ILE A 147 -24.09 13.15 5.46
N THR A 148 -24.77 12.98 6.59
CA THR A 148 -25.99 13.77 6.94
C THR A 148 -25.68 15.04 7.70
N ASP A 149 -24.48 15.17 8.22
CA ASP A 149 -24.06 16.39 8.92
C ASP A 149 -23.92 17.55 7.92
N SER A 150 -24.81 18.55 8.06
CA SER A 150 -24.80 19.77 7.26
C SER A 150 -23.87 20.86 7.79
N GLY A 151 -23.08 20.57 8.84
CA GLY A 151 -22.13 21.50 9.43
C GLY A 151 -21.04 21.97 8.47
N ASN A 152 -20.27 22.94 8.90
CA ASN A 152 -19.18 23.48 8.12
C ASN A 152 -18.13 22.40 7.84
N ARG A 153 -17.86 22.10 6.55
CA ARG A 153 -16.92 21.08 6.14
C ARG A 153 -15.52 21.24 6.75
N TYR A 154 -15.05 22.47 6.85
CA TYR A 154 -13.75 22.75 7.45
C TYR A 154 -13.71 22.34 8.93
N GLU A 155 -14.77 22.65 9.69
CA GLU A 155 -14.86 22.29 11.11
C GLU A 155 -14.96 20.79 11.29
N ARG A 156 -15.81 20.10 10.52
CA ARG A 156 -15.91 18.64 10.55
C ARG A 156 -14.54 17.98 10.27
N GLY A 157 -13.89 18.37 9.18
CA GLY A 157 -12.58 17.79 8.84
C GLY A 157 -11.46 18.17 9.81
N ARG A 158 -11.55 19.35 10.46
CA ARG A 158 -10.69 19.73 11.57
C ARG A 158 -10.86 18.76 12.76
N ASP A 159 -12.11 18.48 13.09
CA ASP A 159 -12.45 17.64 14.24
C ASP A 159 -12.08 16.16 13.97
N VAL A 160 -12.33 15.65 12.76
CA VAL A 160 -11.85 14.33 12.33
C VAL A 160 -10.32 14.24 12.42
N LEU A 161 -9.60 15.24 11.92
CA LEU A 161 -8.13 15.26 12.01
C LEU A 161 -7.66 15.28 13.47
N ALA A 162 -8.32 16.04 14.34
CA ALA A 162 -8.00 16.06 15.77
C ALA A 162 -8.23 14.71 16.43
N GLU A 163 -9.35 14.06 16.13
CA GLU A 163 -9.69 12.72 16.62
C GLU A 163 -8.63 11.69 16.23
N ILE A 164 -8.30 11.60 14.95
CA ILE A 164 -7.38 10.54 14.46
C ILE A 164 -5.92 10.81 14.82
N SER A 165 -5.52 12.07 14.93
CA SER A 165 -4.12 12.43 15.23
C SER A 165 -3.83 12.58 16.73
N GLY A 166 -4.85 12.76 17.56
CA GLY A 166 -4.68 13.12 18.96
C GLY A 166 -4.17 14.55 19.19
N VAL A 167 -4.08 15.36 18.13
CA VAL A 167 -3.67 16.77 18.22
C VAL A 167 -4.90 17.64 18.36
N SER A 168 -4.87 18.59 19.32
CA SER A 168 -6.02 19.48 19.55
C SER A 168 -6.46 20.20 18.26
N ALA A 169 -7.77 20.26 18.04
CA ALA A 169 -8.38 21.03 16.96
C ALA A 169 -8.00 22.51 16.97
N ASP A 170 -7.71 23.04 18.14
CA ASP A 170 -7.32 24.45 18.38
C ASP A 170 -5.80 24.66 18.39
N ALA A 171 -5.02 23.62 18.04
CA ALA A 171 -3.57 23.76 17.95
C ALA A 171 -3.18 24.86 16.95
N PRO A 172 -2.18 25.70 17.28
CA PRO A 172 -1.77 26.77 16.39
C PRO A 172 -1.25 26.22 15.07
N LYS A 173 -1.66 26.85 13.96
CA LYS A 173 -1.16 26.49 12.62
C LYS A 173 0.35 26.69 12.54
N ALA A 174 1.05 25.79 11.88
CA ALA A 174 2.50 25.84 11.68
C ALA A 174 2.88 25.32 10.28
N GLY A 175 4.12 25.57 9.88
CA GLY A 175 4.68 25.06 8.63
C GLY A 175 3.83 25.42 7.41
N TYR A 176 3.50 24.40 6.59
CA TYR A 176 2.74 24.60 5.34
C TYR A 176 1.35 25.21 5.56
N ALA A 177 0.71 24.98 6.71
CA ALA A 177 -0.61 25.50 7.00
C ALA A 177 -0.62 27.04 7.16
N LEU A 178 0.51 27.62 7.58
CA LEU A 178 0.71 29.07 7.58
C LEU A 178 1.16 29.60 6.22
N PHE A 179 2.06 28.88 5.56
CA PHE A 179 2.66 29.30 4.29
C PHE A 179 1.67 29.22 3.11
N ALA A 180 0.85 28.20 3.09
CA ALA A 180 -0.12 27.92 2.02
C ALA A 180 -1.49 27.55 2.60
N PRO A 181 -2.24 28.51 3.18
CA PRO A 181 -3.47 28.22 3.92
C PRO A 181 -4.59 27.60 3.07
N VAL A 182 -4.53 27.74 1.75
CA VAL A 182 -5.50 27.12 0.83
C VAL A 182 -5.35 25.59 0.82
N ILE A 183 -4.12 25.06 0.84
CA ILE A 183 -3.92 23.59 0.87
C ILE A 183 -4.37 23.01 2.22
N GLU A 184 -4.18 23.74 3.31
CA GLU A 184 -4.66 23.33 4.63
C GLU A 184 -6.20 23.25 4.64
N ARG A 185 -6.88 24.20 3.99
CA ARG A 185 -8.33 24.17 3.82
C ARG A 185 -8.77 22.94 3.03
N PHE A 186 -8.14 22.63 1.90
CA PHE A 186 -8.48 21.46 1.11
C PHE A 186 -8.25 20.17 1.87
N LEU A 187 -7.20 20.07 2.69
CA LEU A 187 -6.98 18.92 3.55
C LEU A 187 -8.14 18.74 4.52
N LYS A 188 -8.60 19.78 5.19
CA LYS A 188 -9.70 19.67 6.15
C LYS A 188 -11.04 19.47 5.47
N GLU A 189 -11.41 20.32 4.51
CA GLU A 189 -12.73 20.27 3.86
C GLU A 189 -12.92 19.02 3.01
N HIS A 190 -11.87 18.56 2.33
CA HIS A 190 -12.00 17.49 1.37
C HIS A 190 -11.42 16.17 1.86
N LEU A 191 -10.16 16.13 2.29
CA LEU A 191 -9.59 14.86 2.73
C LEU A 191 -10.25 14.36 4.01
N PHE A 192 -10.30 15.19 5.06
CA PHE A 192 -10.80 14.73 6.35
C PHE A 192 -12.32 14.78 6.48
N ALA A 193 -13.03 15.74 5.85
CA ALA A 193 -14.49 15.75 5.87
C ALA A 193 -15.11 14.85 4.79
N ASP A 194 -14.73 15.00 3.51
CA ASP A 194 -15.42 14.26 2.46
C ASP A 194 -14.95 12.80 2.31
N LEU A 195 -13.66 12.50 2.52
CA LEU A 195 -13.12 11.14 2.35
C LEU A 195 -13.08 10.34 3.65
N PHE A 196 -12.56 10.92 4.74
CA PHE A 196 -12.43 10.18 5.99
C PHE A 196 -13.77 9.88 6.67
N GLU A 197 -14.79 10.71 6.48
CA GLU A 197 -16.14 10.44 7.00
C GLU A 197 -16.90 9.34 6.24
N ARG A 198 -16.41 8.88 5.09
CA ARG A 198 -17.01 7.75 4.38
C ARG A 198 -16.75 6.46 5.14
N ASP A 199 -17.80 5.73 5.51
CA ASP A 199 -17.80 4.66 6.49
C ASP A 199 -17.55 3.24 5.94
N LEU A 200 -17.08 3.11 4.68
CA LEU A 200 -16.69 1.81 4.10
C LEU A 200 -15.37 1.27 4.66
N LEU A 201 -14.46 2.16 4.98
CA LEU A 201 -13.22 1.85 5.69
C LEU A 201 -13.22 2.57 7.04
N THR A 202 -12.78 1.88 8.08
CA THR A 202 -12.51 2.49 9.38
C THR A 202 -11.33 3.45 9.29
N TYR A 203 -11.17 4.38 10.23
CA TYR A 203 -10.00 5.26 10.30
C TYR A 203 -8.68 4.47 10.34
N ARG A 204 -8.67 3.34 11.04
CA ARG A 204 -7.54 2.43 11.09
C ARG A 204 -7.20 1.87 9.70
N GLU A 205 -8.19 1.40 8.95
CA GLU A 205 -7.98 0.88 7.58
C GLU A 205 -7.58 1.98 6.60
N ARG A 206 -8.12 3.19 6.74
CA ARG A 206 -7.72 4.35 5.94
C ARG A 206 -6.26 4.70 6.17
N GLU A 207 -5.80 4.70 7.41
CA GLU A 207 -4.40 4.99 7.71
C GLU A 207 -3.45 3.87 7.28
N LEU A 208 -3.84 2.59 7.36
CA LEU A 208 -3.10 1.49 6.74
C LEU A 208 -2.99 1.67 5.22
N ALA A 209 -4.08 2.06 4.56
CA ALA A 209 -4.05 2.40 3.13
C ALA A 209 -3.14 3.60 2.86
N THR A 210 -3.24 4.67 3.66
CA THR A 210 -2.44 5.88 3.51
C THR A 210 -0.94 5.61 3.58
N VAL A 211 -0.46 4.96 4.64
CA VAL A 211 0.98 4.66 4.79
C VAL A 211 1.48 3.71 3.70
N SER A 212 0.61 2.83 3.20
CA SER A 212 0.94 1.92 2.09
C SER A 212 0.99 2.66 0.74
N ILE A 213 0.09 3.61 0.49
CA ILE A 213 0.13 4.47 -0.71
C ILE A 213 1.42 5.32 -0.70
N LEU A 214 1.73 5.95 0.45
CA LEU A 214 2.94 6.76 0.61
C LEU A 214 4.20 5.92 0.39
N ALA A 215 4.22 4.67 0.87
CA ALA A 215 5.29 3.73 0.57
C ALA A 215 5.44 3.51 -0.94
N GLY A 216 4.34 3.30 -1.65
CA GLY A 216 4.36 3.12 -3.11
C GLY A 216 4.73 4.38 -3.89
N VAL A 217 4.41 5.58 -3.38
CA VAL A 217 4.79 6.87 -3.99
C VAL A 217 6.29 7.09 -3.87
N GLY A 218 6.88 6.83 -2.71
CA GLY A 218 8.30 7.04 -2.41
C GLY A 218 8.71 8.50 -2.32
N GLY A 219 9.80 8.80 -1.62
CA GLY A 219 10.32 10.16 -1.48
C GLY A 219 9.44 11.09 -0.64
N VAL A 220 8.58 10.54 0.18
CA VAL A 220 7.61 11.26 1.04
C VAL A 220 7.71 10.82 2.51
N GLU A 221 8.90 10.51 2.98
CA GLU A 221 9.19 10.00 4.31
C GLU A 221 8.62 10.89 5.45
N PRO A 222 8.64 12.23 5.36
CA PRO A 222 8.02 13.08 6.38
C PRO A 222 6.50 12.88 6.49
N MET A 223 5.81 12.65 5.36
CA MET A 223 4.38 12.38 5.31
C MET A 223 4.10 10.99 5.89
N PHE A 224 4.89 9.98 5.50
CA PHE A 224 4.81 8.65 6.09
C PHE A 224 4.98 8.70 7.61
N LYS A 225 5.96 9.46 8.13
CA LYS A 225 6.17 9.63 9.57
C LYS A 225 4.94 10.18 10.28
N SER A 226 4.30 11.20 9.71
CA SER A 226 3.11 11.81 10.30
C SER A 226 1.95 10.80 10.35
N HIS A 227 1.69 10.08 9.26
CA HIS A 227 0.63 9.07 9.20
C HIS A 227 0.95 7.81 10.01
N ALA A 228 2.22 7.39 10.12
CA ALA A 228 2.62 6.33 11.03
C ALA A 228 2.38 6.71 12.51
N ALA A 229 2.55 7.98 12.87
CA ALA A 229 2.20 8.47 14.20
C ALA A 229 0.68 8.43 14.45
N ILE A 230 -0.14 8.77 13.45
CA ILE A 230 -1.60 8.61 13.48
C ILE A 230 -1.97 7.12 13.62
N CYS A 231 -1.34 6.22 12.85
CA CYS A 231 -1.52 4.78 12.99
C CYS A 231 -1.33 4.33 14.45
N LEU A 232 -0.23 4.76 15.08
CA LEU A 232 0.07 4.42 16.48
C LEU A 232 -0.95 5.04 17.46
N HIS A 233 -1.50 6.21 17.16
CA HIS A 233 -2.56 6.84 17.95
C HIS A 233 -3.88 6.05 17.84
N LEU A 234 -4.20 5.57 16.66
CA LEU A 234 -5.37 4.73 16.39
C LEU A 234 -5.22 3.27 16.89
N GLY A 235 -4.16 2.96 17.63
CA GLY A 235 -3.93 1.66 18.22
C GLY A 235 -3.40 0.60 17.23
N ILE A 236 -2.84 1.02 16.09
CA ILE A 236 -2.05 0.12 15.24
C ILE A 236 -0.70 -0.08 15.93
N MET A 237 -0.39 -1.33 16.22
CA MET A 237 0.83 -1.68 16.95
C MET A 237 2.07 -1.52 16.07
N PRO A 238 3.26 -1.24 16.65
CA PRO A 238 4.53 -1.17 15.92
C PRO A 238 4.81 -2.43 15.08
N GLU A 239 4.46 -3.61 15.60
CA GLU A 239 4.61 -4.89 14.92
C GLU A 239 3.74 -4.97 13.65
N GLN A 240 2.55 -4.36 13.69
CA GLN A 240 1.66 -4.30 12.52
C GLN A 240 2.20 -3.37 11.44
N LEU A 241 2.79 -2.24 11.81
CA LEU A 241 3.49 -1.36 10.86
C LEU A 241 4.75 -2.02 10.28
N SER A 242 5.47 -2.79 11.10
CA SER A 242 6.61 -3.58 10.62
C SER A 242 6.16 -4.68 9.64
N ALA A 243 5.05 -5.37 9.94
CA ALA A 243 4.44 -6.36 9.05
C ALA A 243 3.96 -5.73 7.73
N LEU A 244 3.36 -4.54 7.78
CA LEU A 244 3.02 -3.76 6.59
C LEU A 244 4.25 -3.48 5.73
N LEU A 245 5.35 -3.04 6.33
CA LEU A 245 6.59 -2.78 5.58
C LEU A 245 7.22 -4.07 5.01
N ASN A 246 7.01 -5.24 5.64
CA ASN A 246 7.39 -6.52 5.05
C ASN A 246 6.59 -6.83 3.78
N ILE A 247 5.27 -6.56 3.78
CA ILE A 247 4.42 -6.70 2.58
C ILE A 247 4.87 -5.72 1.50
N VAL A 248 5.14 -4.46 1.85
CA VAL A 248 5.66 -3.45 0.91
C VAL A 248 6.99 -3.91 0.31
N GLU A 249 7.90 -4.43 1.12
CA GLU A 249 9.20 -4.94 0.66
C GLU A 249 9.04 -6.09 -0.34
N THR A 250 8.17 -7.03 -0.02
CA THR A 250 7.91 -8.18 -0.90
C THR A 250 7.26 -7.75 -2.22
N ASN A 251 6.33 -6.79 -2.15
CA ASN A 251 5.58 -6.33 -3.32
C ASN A 251 6.37 -5.35 -4.19
N LEU A 252 7.08 -4.41 -3.60
CA LEU A 252 7.69 -3.28 -4.30
C LEU A 252 9.21 -3.31 -4.29
N GLY A 253 9.81 -4.07 -3.40
CA GLY A 253 11.25 -4.17 -3.20
C GLY A 253 11.79 -3.32 -2.05
N LYS A 254 13.01 -3.64 -1.66
CA LYS A 254 13.71 -3.08 -0.48
C LYS A 254 13.86 -1.56 -0.54
N ASN A 255 14.03 -0.99 -1.74
CA ASN A 255 14.17 0.45 -1.94
C ASN A 255 12.93 1.25 -1.50
N TYR A 256 11.76 0.62 -1.43
CA TYR A 256 10.52 1.24 -0.97
C TYR A 256 10.29 1.08 0.54
N SER A 257 10.77 0.01 1.14
CA SER A 257 10.54 -0.29 2.56
C SER A 257 11.62 0.27 3.48
N GLU A 258 12.89 0.20 3.10
CA GLU A 258 14.03 0.52 3.96
C GLU A 258 14.04 1.97 4.48
N PRO A 259 13.82 3.01 3.63
CA PRO A 259 13.76 4.38 4.13
C PRO A 259 12.64 4.57 5.18
N LEU A 260 11.53 3.85 5.00
CA LEU A 260 10.38 3.93 5.89
C LEU A 260 10.59 3.14 7.20
N ARG A 261 11.36 2.04 7.17
CA ARG A 261 11.77 1.33 8.38
C ARG A 261 12.62 2.22 9.28
N ILE A 262 13.56 2.96 8.70
CA ILE A 262 14.39 3.91 9.44
C ILE A 262 13.50 4.95 10.14
N VAL A 263 12.54 5.51 9.42
CA VAL A 263 11.59 6.49 9.96
C VAL A 263 10.71 5.90 11.06
N LEU A 264 10.21 4.67 10.86
CA LEU A 264 9.38 3.98 11.85
C LEU A 264 10.15 3.70 13.14
N ASN A 265 11.38 3.19 13.04
CA ASN A 265 12.22 2.93 14.20
C ASN A 265 12.48 4.21 15.02
N GLN A 266 12.83 5.31 14.33
CA GLN A 266 13.01 6.62 14.99
C GLN A 266 11.74 7.15 15.68
N LEU A 267 10.57 6.77 15.17
CA LEU A 267 9.29 7.17 15.76
C LEU A 267 8.98 6.35 17.03
N ILE A 268 9.30 5.05 17.02
CA ILE A 268 9.05 4.13 18.14
C ILE A 268 10.03 4.40 19.29
N GLU A 269 11.31 4.65 19.00
CA GLU A 269 12.34 4.93 20.00
C GLU A 269 12.12 6.24 20.79
N LYS A 270 11.30 7.16 20.26
CA LYS A 270 10.99 8.45 20.89
C LYS A 270 9.76 8.43 21.81
N LYS A 271 9.05 7.32 21.86
CA LYS A 271 7.92 7.07 22.76
C LYS A 271 8.38 6.35 24.03
#